data_30e17df46d8ce487fb6dbb1b7816b7a8
#
_entry.id   30e17df46d8ce487fb6dbb1b7816b7a8
#
_cell.length_a   1.000
_cell.length_b   1.000
_cell.length_c   1.000
_cell.angle_alpha   90.00
_cell.angle_beta   90.00
_cell.angle_gamma   90.00
#
_symmetry.space_group_name_H-M   'P 1'
#
loop_
_entity.id
_entity.type
_entity.pdbx_description
1 polymer ?
#
loop_
_entity_poly.entity_id
_entity_poly.type
_entity_poly.pdbx_seq_one_letter_code
_entity_poly.pdbx_strand_id
1 'polypeptide(L)'
;MATTYNNLYLDARKELRQAGVEAAQLEARELLCYASEKTRNQFFRDRNLYVSDHVERRFRELMDRRLAGEPVAYIIGEWEFYGLTLDICRDVLIPRADTETLVDRGIVFVKDLPDGTRVLDLCAGSGCIGLAVASQVLRSRVLLGEWDEEALKVCRQNIRRNQLSA
;
A
#
# COMPACT_ATOMS: atom_id res chain seq x y z
N MET A 1 -20.94 -17.88 17.09
CA MET A 1 -21.75 -16.73 17.59
C MET A 1 -21.60 -15.59 16.60
N ALA A 2 -22.68 -14.86 16.31
CA ALA A 2 -22.57 -13.69 15.44
C ALA A 2 -21.69 -12.63 16.11
N THR A 3 -20.63 -12.19 15.43
CA THR A 3 -19.71 -11.15 15.90
C THR A 3 -19.90 -9.85 15.12
N THR A 4 -19.56 -8.69 15.70
CA THR A 4 -19.58 -7.41 15.01
C THR A 4 -18.22 -7.09 14.39
N TYR A 5 -18.19 -6.17 13.40
CA TYR A 5 -16.94 -5.67 12.84
C TYR A 5 -16.01 -5.11 13.92
N ASN A 6 -16.56 -4.42 14.92
CA ASN A 6 -15.77 -3.87 16.01
C ASN A 6 -15.13 -4.95 16.87
N ASN A 7 -15.88 -6.00 17.24
CA ASN A 7 -15.33 -7.09 18.04
C ASN A 7 -14.24 -7.84 17.30
N LEU A 8 -14.48 -8.17 16.03
CA LEU A 8 -13.50 -8.85 15.19
C LEU A 8 -12.20 -8.02 15.04
N TYR A 9 -12.34 -6.71 14.86
CA TYR A 9 -11.20 -5.78 14.83
C TYR A 9 -10.44 -5.74 16.17
N LEU A 10 -11.15 -5.67 17.31
CA LEU A 10 -10.51 -5.60 18.62
C LEU A 10 -9.74 -6.89 18.96
N ASP A 11 -10.31 -8.03 18.61
CA ASP A 11 -9.68 -9.34 18.80
C ASP A 11 -8.42 -9.45 17.94
N ALA A 12 -8.50 -9.13 16.65
CA ALA A 12 -7.36 -9.15 15.75
C ALA A 12 -6.23 -8.19 16.18
N ARG A 13 -6.59 -6.98 16.62
CA ARG A 13 -5.62 -6.03 17.17
C ARG A 13 -4.89 -6.59 18.39
N LYS A 14 -5.60 -7.32 19.25
CA LYS A 14 -5.02 -7.97 20.42
C LYS A 14 -4.08 -9.10 20.01
N GLU A 15 -4.49 -9.96 19.09
CA GLU A 15 -3.70 -11.07 18.57
C GLU A 15 -2.40 -10.57 17.93
N LEU A 16 -2.47 -9.56 17.07
CA LEU A 16 -1.29 -8.95 16.42
C LEU A 16 -0.33 -8.31 17.43
N ARG A 17 -0.85 -7.65 18.48
CA ARG A 17 -0.01 -7.10 19.55
C ARG A 17 0.70 -8.20 20.33
N GLN A 18 0.03 -9.29 20.63
CA GLN A 18 0.62 -10.45 21.30
C GLN A 18 1.72 -11.11 20.45
N ALA A 19 1.57 -11.06 19.15
CA ALA A 19 2.59 -11.51 18.19
C ALA A 19 3.73 -10.49 17.95
N GLY A 20 3.76 -9.35 18.69
CA GLY A 20 4.82 -8.35 18.59
C GLY A 20 4.70 -7.40 17.39
N VAL A 21 3.53 -7.31 16.76
CA VAL A 21 3.30 -6.41 15.63
C VAL A 21 3.10 -4.98 16.14
N GLU A 22 4.03 -4.07 15.82
CA GLU A 22 3.98 -2.68 16.27
C GLU A 22 2.77 -1.93 15.72
N ALA A 23 2.50 -2.09 14.42
CA ALA A 23 1.37 -1.45 13.72
C ALA A 23 0.04 -2.21 13.84
N ALA A 24 -0.17 -3.01 14.89
CA ALA A 24 -1.31 -3.92 15.05
C ALA A 24 -2.68 -3.25 14.84
N GLN A 25 -2.82 -1.97 15.22
CA GLN A 25 -4.06 -1.22 15.05
C GLN A 25 -4.34 -0.92 13.57
N LEU A 26 -3.32 -0.50 12.83
CA LEU A 26 -3.40 -0.23 11.40
C LEU A 26 -3.67 -1.53 10.64
N GLU A 27 -2.85 -2.54 10.88
CA GLU A 27 -2.87 -3.80 10.14
C GLU A 27 -4.17 -4.58 10.33
N ALA A 28 -4.70 -4.67 11.55
CA ALA A 28 -6.01 -5.29 11.82
C ALA A 28 -7.14 -4.60 11.03
N ARG A 29 -7.11 -3.28 10.94
CA ARG A 29 -8.10 -2.51 10.19
C ARG A 29 -7.97 -2.75 8.69
N GLU A 30 -6.76 -2.66 8.13
CA GLU A 30 -6.54 -2.85 6.69
C GLU A 30 -6.98 -4.26 6.25
N LEU A 31 -6.60 -5.30 7.02
CA LEU A 31 -7.02 -6.68 6.73
C LEU A 31 -8.54 -6.85 6.80
N LEU A 32 -9.21 -6.23 7.79
CA LEU A 32 -10.66 -6.34 7.92
C LEU A 32 -11.40 -5.54 6.82
N CYS A 33 -10.90 -4.36 6.46
CA CYS A 33 -11.40 -3.59 5.34
C CYS A 33 -11.28 -4.39 4.04
N TYR A 34 -10.12 -4.99 3.79
CA TYR A 34 -9.87 -5.82 2.62
C TYR A 34 -10.78 -7.07 2.59
N ALA A 35 -10.91 -7.79 3.70
CA ALA A 35 -11.78 -8.97 3.79
C ALA A 35 -13.24 -8.65 3.49
N SER A 36 -13.69 -7.48 3.92
CA SER A 36 -15.09 -7.03 3.81
C SER A 36 -15.37 -6.15 2.61
N GLU A 37 -14.35 -5.83 1.79
CA GLU A 37 -14.45 -4.91 0.65
C GLU A 37 -14.99 -3.53 1.03
N LYS A 38 -14.71 -3.10 2.28
CA LYS A 38 -15.13 -1.80 2.82
C LYS A 38 -13.98 -0.81 2.83
N THR A 39 -14.31 0.44 2.52
CA THR A 39 -13.40 1.55 2.80
C THR A 39 -13.28 1.78 4.31
N ARG A 40 -12.21 2.49 4.73
CA ARG A 40 -12.03 2.90 6.14
C ARG A 40 -13.27 3.63 6.69
N ASN A 41 -13.88 4.53 5.91
CA ASN A 41 -15.07 5.27 6.33
C ASN A 41 -16.30 4.36 6.48
N GLN A 42 -16.47 3.40 5.57
CA GLN A 42 -17.54 2.40 5.68
C GLN A 42 -17.36 1.51 6.90
N PHE A 43 -16.13 1.06 7.18
CA PHE A 43 -15.83 0.29 8.38
C PHE A 43 -16.22 1.05 9.66
N PHE A 44 -15.83 2.32 9.80
CA PHE A 44 -16.18 3.13 10.99
C PHE A 44 -17.68 3.35 11.14
N ARG A 45 -18.40 3.57 10.06
CA ARG A 45 -19.86 3.70 10.07
C ARG A 45 -20.55 2.39 10.49
N ASP A 46 -20.08 1.28 9.93
CA ASP A 46 -20.73 -0.03 10.03
C ASP A 46 -20.18 -0.90 11.18
N ARG A 47 -19.29 -0.36 12.01
CA ARG A 47 -18.53 -1.11 13.03
C ARG A 47 -19.39 -1.93 14.01
N ASN A 48 -20.63 -1.50 14.28
CA ASN A 48 -21.54 -2.17 15.20
C ASN A 48 -22.46 -3.18 14.48
N LEU A 49 -22.37 -3.29 13.16
CA LEU A 49 -23.11 -4.30 12.40
C LEU A 49 -22.46 -5.67 12.57
N TYR A 50 -23.27 -6.70 12.40
CA TYR A 50 -22.80 -8.08 12.39
C TYR A 50 -22.05 -8.40 11.10
N VAL A 51 -20.99 -9.20 11.26
CA VAL A 51 -20.18 -9.69 10.13
C VAL A 51 -20.84 -10.95 9.57
N SER A 52 -20.82 -11.12 8.25
CA SER A 52 -21.26 -12.38 7.63
C SER A 52 -20.20 -13.47 7.83
N ASP A 53 -20.63 -14.73 7.87
CA ASP A 53 -19.74 -15.89 7.99
C ASP A 53 -18.66 -15.94 6.89
N HIS A 54 -18.98 -15.45 5.69
CA HIS A 54 -18.02 -15.37 4.58
C HIS A 54 -16.90 -14.38 4.87
N VAL A 55 -17.23 -13.17 5.32
CA VAL A 55 -16.24 -12.14 5.68
C VAL A 55 -15.42 -12.58 6.87
N GLU A 56 -16.03 -13.17 7.88
CA GLU A 56 -15.31 -13.67 9.06
C GLU A 56 -14.28 -14.73 8.67
N ARG A 57 -14.65 -15.72 7.86
CA ARG A 57 -13.71 -16.74 7.36
C ARG A 57 -12.56 -16.14 6.56
N ARG A 58 -12.88 -15.31 5.56
CA ARG A 58 -11.87 -14.63 4.75
C ARG A 58 -10.91 -13.81 5.62
N PHE A 59 -11.43 -13.09 6.60
CA PHE A 59 -10.61 -12.31 7.52
C PHE A 59 -9.68 -13.19 8.36
N ARG A 60 -10.16 -14.34 8.89
CA ARG A 60 -9.33 -15.30 9.63
C ARG A 60 -8.19 -15.84 8.79
N GLU A 61 -8.43 -16.21 7.53
CA GLU A 61 -7.39 -16.66 6.61
C GLU A 61 -6.30 -15.59 6.39
N LEU A 62 -6.68 -14.31 6.27
CA LEU A 62 -5.71 -13.22 6.15
C LEU A 62 -4.93 -13.01 7.45
N MET A 63 -5.59 -13.12 8.60
CA MET A 63 -4.93 -13.03 9.91
C MET A 63 -3.92 -14.16 10.11
N ASP A 64 -4.25 -15.39 9.72
CA ASP A 64 -3.35 -16.54 9.82
C ASP A 64 -2.07 -16.31 8.97
N ARG A 65 -2.21 -15.81 7.76
CA ARG A 65 -1.08 -15.41 6.89
C ARG A 65 -0.22 -14.34 7.57
N ARG A 66 -0.85 -13.32 8.15
CA ARG A 66 -0.14 -12.24 8.83
C ARG A 66 0.60 -12.73 10.07
N LEU A 67 -0.02 -13.57 10.88
CA LEU A 67 0.58 -14.18 12.07
C LEU A 67 1.71 -15.15 11.72
N ALA A 68 1.67 -15.76 10.54
CA ALA A 68 2.77 -16.54 9.97
C ALA A 68 3.94 -15.67 9.47
N GLY A 69 3.86 -14.33 9.61
CA GLY A 69 4.93 -13.39 9.27
C GLY A 69 4.80 -12.71 7.90
N GLU A 70 3.73 -12.98 7.13
CA GLU A 70 3.55 -12.34 5.83
C GLU A 70 3.16 -10.86 6.00
N PRO A 71 3.85 -9.89 5.35
CA PRO A 71 3.51 -8.48 5.42
C PRO A 71 2.11 -8.17 4.88
N VAL A 72 1.38 -7.25 5.55
CA VAL A 72 0.02 -6.87 5.15
C VAL A 72 -0.06 -6.38 3.71
N ALA A 73 0.94 -5.62 3.25
CA ALA A 73 0.98 -5.13 1.87
C ALA A 73 1.02 -6.28 0.84
N TYR A 74 1.72 -7.39 1.14
CA TYR A 74 1.72 -8.57 0.27
C TYR A 74 0.44 -9.39 0.38
N ILE A 75 -0.20 -9.40 1.55
CA ILE A 75 -1.49 -10.08 1.76
C ILE A 75 -2.59 -9.39 0.96
N ILE A 76 -2.62 -8.05 1.00
CA ILE A 76 -3.62 -7.22 0.31
C ILE A 76 -3.29 -7.10 -1.18
N GLY A 77 -2.00 -7.09 -1.55
CA GLY A 77 -1.52 -6.93 -2.92
C GLY A 77 -1.40 -5.47 -3.36
N GLU A 78 -1.68 -4.51 -2.46
CA GLU A 78 -1.55 -3.09 -2.73
C GLU A 78 -1.10 -2.30 -1.50
N TRP A 79 -0.52 -1.12 -1.73
CA TRP A 79 -0.08 -0.22 -0.68
C TRP A 79 -0.20 1.25 -1.09
N GLU A 80 -0.58 2.10 -0.15
CA GLU A 80 -0.62 3.53 -0.36
C GLU A 80 0.77 4.14 -0.09
N PHE A 81 1.26 4.95 -1.05
CA PHE A 81 2.51 5.69 -0.91
C PHE A 81 2.36 7.04 -1.60
N TYR A 82 2.62 8.12 -0.89
CA TYR A 82 2.55 9.51 -1.39
C TYR A 82 1.24 9.85 -2.12
N GLY A 83 0.12 9.35 -1.63
CA GLY A 83 -1.21 9.52 -2.23
C GLY A 83 -1.47 8.66 -3.48
N LEU A 84 -0.53 7.81 -3.89
CA LEU A 84 -0.70 6.84 -4.96
C LEU A 84 -1.07 5.47 -4.39
N THR A 85 -1.94 4.73 -5.05
CA THR A 85 -2.17 3.31 -4.76
C THR A 85 -1.28 2.48 -5.69
N LEU A 86 -0.37 1.71 -5.10
CA LEU A 86 0.59 0.89 -5.81
C LEU A 86 0.25 -0.59 -5.67
N ASP A 87 0.31 -1.34 -6.76
CA ASP A 87 0.33 -2.80 -6.73
C ASP A 87 1.66 -3.25 -6.11
N ILE A 88 1.58 -4.16 -5.14
CA ILE A 88 2.74 -4.65 -4.37
C ILE A 88 2.68 -6.17 -4.31
N CYS A 89 3.79 -6.81 -4.62
CA CYS A 89 3.98 -8.26 -4.48
C CYS A 89 5.39 -8.57 -3.94
N ARG A 90 5.72 -9.84 -3.84
CA ARG A 90 7.01 -10.28 -3.28
C ARG A 90 8.24 -9.89 -4.12
N ASP A 91 8.01 -9.50 -5.37
CA ASP A 91 9.07 -9.12 -6.31
C ASP A 91 9.51 -7.66 -6.14
N VAL A 92 8.80 -6.88 -5.32
CA VAL A 92 9.13 -5.48 -5.05
C VAL A 92 9.17 -5.18 -3.55
N LEU A 93 10.04 -4.26 -3.16
CA LEU A 93 10.08 -3.78 -1.78
C LEU A 93 8.81 -2.98 -1.48
N ILE A 94 8.21 -3.24 -0.31
CA ILE A 94 7.11 -2.43 0.22
C ILE A 94 7.64 -1.02 0.51
N PRO A 95 7.08 0.04 -0.08
CA PRO A 95 7.51 1.41 0.17
C PRO A 95 7.46 1.76 1.67
N ARG A 96 8.50 2.41 2.16
CA ARG A 96 8.59 2.84 3.57
C ARG A 96 8.21 4.31 3.70
N ALA A 97 7.55 4.67 4.79
CA ALA A 97 7.13 6.05 5.07
C ALA A 97 8.32 7.04 5.04
N ASP A 98 9.49 6.63 5.55
CA ASP A 98 10.70 7.46 5.52
C ASP A 98 11.13 7.84 4.10
N THR A 99 10.78 7.03 3.11
CA THR A 99 11.07 7.28 1.69
C THR A 99 10.28 8.48 1.15
N GLU A 100 9.13 8.82 1.75
CA GLU A 100 8.38 10.02 1.39
C GLU A 100 9.17 11.31 1.62
N THR A 101 10.06 11.33 2.62
CA THR A 101 10.98 12.46 2.83
C THR A 101 11.94 12.67 1.66
N LEU A 102 12.42 11.57 1.04
CA LEU A 102 13.23 11.65 -0.18
C LEU A 102 12.41 12.20 -1.35
N VAL A 103 11.17 11.75 -1.50
CA VAL A 103 10.25 12.25 -2.54
C VAL A 103 10.02 13.75 -2.37
N ASP A 104 9.73 14.23 -1.14
CA ASP A 104 9.56 15.66 -0.86
C ASP A 104 10.76 16.49 -1.31
N ARG A 105 11.96 16.05 -0.97
CA ARG A 105 13.20 16.72 -1.38
C ARG A 105 13.40 16.71 -2.89
N GLY A 106 13.12 15.56 -3.52
CA GLY A 106 13.17 15.41 -4.98
C GLY A 106 12.21 16.35 -5.68
N ILE A 107 10.96 16.43 -5.22
CA ILE A 107 9.94 17.32 -5.77
C ILE A 107 10.36 18.79 -5.66
N VAL A 108 10.82 19.23 -4.49
CA VAL A 108 11.31 20.61 -4.30
C VAL A 108 12.43 20.92 -5.28
N PHE A 109 13.41 20.03 -5.39
CA PHE A 109 14.55 20.22 -6.29
C PHE A 109 14.11 20.28 -7.77
N VAL A 110 13.25 19.36 -8.23
CA VAL A 110 12.81 19.30 -9.62
C VAL A 110 11.90 20.47 -10.00
N LYS A 111 11.11 21.00 -9.06
CA LYS A 111 10.25 22.17 -9.29
C LYS A 111 11.03 23.44 -9.64
N ASP A 112 12.27 23.55 -9.20
CA ASP A 112 13.12 24.71 -9.47
C ASP A 112 13.89 24.59 -10.80
N LEU A 113 13.76 23.45 -11.50
CA LEU A 113 14.42 23.19 -12.79
C LEU A 113 13.51 23.53 -13.98
N PRO A 114 14.10 23.74 -15.20
CA PRO A 114 13.33 24.02 -16.41
C PRO A 114 12.30 22.93 -16.74
N ASP A 115 11.26 23.31 -17.46
CA ASP A 115 10.27 22.39 -18.01
C ASP A 115 10.92 21.35 -18.92
N GLY A 116 10.44 20.11 -18.87
CA GLY A 116 11.01 19.00 -19.59
C GLY A 116 12.27 18.40 -18.97
N THR A 117 12.64 18.83 -17.75
CA THR A 117 13.74 18.22 -17.00
C THR A 117 13.54 16.71 -16.87
N ARG A 118 14.61 15.97 -17.16
CA ARG A 118 14.61 14.51 -17.05
C ARG A 118 15.05 14.08 -15.67
N VAL A 119 14.26 13.21 -15.05
CA VAL A 119 14.54 12.57 -13.77
C VAL A 119 14.73 11.09 -14.01
N LEU A 120 15.77 10.49 -13.46
CA LEU A 120 16.00 9.05 -13.47
C LEU A 120 15.85 8.49 -12.06
N ASP A 121 14.90 7.57 -11.89
CA ASP A 121 14.76 6.71 -10.73
C ASP A 121 15.39 5.36 -11.08
N LEU A 122 16.57 5.08 -10.55
CA LEU A 122 17.33 3.86 -10.84
C LEU A 122 17.11 2.83 -9.74
N CYS A 123 16.89 1.56 -10.12
CA CYS A 123 16.44 0.48 -9.26
C CYS A 123 15.05 0.78 -8.68
N ALA A 124 14.13 1.13 -9.56
CA ALA A 124 12.84 1.71 -9.20
C ALA A 124 11.90 0.77 -8.44
N GLY A 125 12.11 -0.56 -8.51
CA GLY A 125 11.25 -1.55 -7.87
C GLY A 125 9.78 -1.38 -8.28
N SER A 126 8.91 -1.05 -7.31
CA SER A 126 7.50 -0.75 -7.60
C SER A 126 7.29 0.56 -8.40
N GLY A 127 8.33 1.37 -8.54
CA GLY A 127 8.26 2.71 -9.14
C GLY A 127 7.83 3.81 -8.18
N CYS A 128 7.70 3.52 -6.89
CA CYS A 128 7.06 4.41 -5.92
C CYS A 128 7.65 5.83 -5.87
N ILE A 129 8.98 5.99 -5.92
CA ILE A 129 9.65 7.29 -5.85
C ILE A 129 9.41 8.07 -7.14
N GLY A 130 9.76 7.48 -8.29
CA GLY A 130 9.62 8.17 -9.58
C GLY A 130 8.18 8.49 -9.93
N LEU A 131 7.22 7.61 -9.62
CA LEU A 131 5.80 7.85 -9.83
C LEU A 131 5.28 8.98 -8.93
N ALA A 132 5.71 9.02 -7.66
CA ALA A 132 5.37 10.12 -6.77
C ALA A 132 5.89 11.46 -7.28
N VAL A 133 7.14 11.52 -7.76
CA VAL A 133 7.69 12.73 -8.40
C VAL A 133 6.90 13.10 -9.66
N ALA A 134 6.60 12.12 -10.54
CA ALA A 134 5.85 12.36 -11.77
C ALA A 134 4.44 12.90 -11.49
N SER A 135 3.77 12.42 -10.44
CA SER A 135 2.42 12.88 -10.05
C SER A 135 2.39 14.33 -9.57
N GLN A 136 3.49 14.82 -9.00
CA GLN A 136 3.59 16.16 -8.40
C GLN A 136 4.26 17.20 -9.31
N VAL A 137 5.06 16.76 -10.29
CA VAL A 137 5.79 17.65 -11.19
C VAL A 137 5.50 17.25 -12.65
N LEU A 138 4.28 17.55 -13.11
CA LEU A 138 3.74 17.13 -14.41
C LEU A 138 4.58 17.60 -15.62
N ARG A 139 5.39 18.62 -15.46
CA ARG A 139 6.30 19.16 -16.50
C ARG A 139 7.64 18.42 -16.58
N SER A 140 7.94 17.51 -15.66
CA SER A 140 9.14 16.68 -15.70
C SER A 140 8.93 15.43 -16.56
N ARG A 141 10.04 14.83 -17.00
CA ARG A 141 10.07 13.53 -17.70
C ARG A 141 10.76 12.52 -16.81
N VAL A 142 9.99 11.66 -16.17
CA VAL A 142 10.54 10.65 -15.26
C VAL A 142 10.78 9.34 -16.02
N LEU A 143 12.00 8.82 -15.92
CA LEU A 143 12.40 7.52 -16.42
C LEU A 143 12.63 6.57 -15.24
N LEU A 144 11.99 5.41 -15.27
CA LEU A 144 12.12 4.37 -14.25
C LEU A 144 13.02 3.26 -14.79
N GLY A 145 14.16 3.05 -14.17
CA GLY A 145 15.12 2.00 -14.53
C GLY A 145 15.05 0.85 -13.51
N GLU A 146 14.70 -0.36 -13.96
CA GLU A 146 14.67 -1.55 -13.13
C GLU A 146 15.32 -2.71 -13.88
N TRP A 147 16.14 -3.49 -13.18
CA TRP A 147 16.86 -4.62 -13.74
C TRP A 147 16.06 -5.92 -13.67
N ASP A 148 15.32 -6.12 -12.58
CA ASP A 148 14.50 -7.32 -12.37
C ASP A 148 13.23 -7.26 -13.23
N GLU A 149 12.99 -8.31 -14.02
CA GLU A 149 11.86 -8.34 -14.95
C GLU A 149 10.51 -8.40 -14.26
N GLU A 150 10.40 -9.09 -13.12
CA GLU A 150 9.13 -9.20 -12.36
C GLU A 150 8.83 -7.87 -11.67
N ALA A 151 9.82 -7.24 -11.05
CA ALA A 151 9.68 -5.90 -10.49
C ALA A 151 9.32 -4.87 -11.58
N LEU A 152 9.91 -4.98 -12.78
CA LEU A 152 9.58 -4.10 -13.91
C LEU A 152 8.12 -4.27 -14.37
N LYS A 153 7.55 -5.49 -14.31
CA LYS A 153 6.14 -5.71 -14.62
C LYS A 153 5.25 -4.97 -13.62
N VAL A 154 5.56 -5.08 -12.32
CA VAL A 154 4.84 -4.35 -11.25
C VAL A 154 4.95 -2.84 -11.45
N CYS A 155 6.15 -2.34 -11.74
CA CYS A 155 6.38 -0.93 -12.04
C CYS A 155 5.48 -0.43 -13.19
N ARG A 156 5.42 -1.17 -14.30
CA ARG A 156 4.55 -0.85 -15.43
C ARG A 156 3.07 -0.89 -15.10
N GLN A 157 2.63 -1.81 -14.23
CA GLN A 157 1.25 -1.85 -13.74
C GLN A 157 0.94 -0.59 -12.94
N ASN A 158 1.86 -0.17 -12.05
CA ASN A 158 1.72 1.02 -11.23
C ASN A 158 1.66 2.32 -12.06
N ILE A 159 2.44 2.42 -13.14
CA ILE A 159 2.34 3.54 -14.09
C ILE A 159 0.91 3.62 -14.66
N ARG A 160 0.36 2.50 -15.14
CA ARG A 160 -0.97 2.43 -15.73
C ARG A 160 -2.07 2.72 -14.71
N ARG A 161 -1.99 2.09 -13.53
CA ARG A 161 -2.95 2.26 -12.45
C ARG A 161 -3.11 3.72 -12.03
N ASN A 162 -1.99 4.44 -11.93
CA ASN A 162 -1.97 5.83 -11.54
C ASN A 162 -2.04 6.83 -12.71
N GLN A 163 -2.26 6.35 -13.95
CA GLN A 163 -2.44 7.16 -15.15
C GLN A 163 -1.26 8.13 -15.44
N LEU A 164 -0.04 7.67 -15.13
CA LEU A 164 1.19 8.47 -15.26
C LEU A 164 2.00 8.12 -16.54
N SER A 165 1.39 7.44 -17.51
CA SER A 165 1.99 7.21 -18.81
C SER A 165 1.93 8.48 -19.65
N ALA A 166 3.08 8.89 -20.20
CA ALA A 166 3.18 9.97 -21.19
C ALA A 166 2.71 9.50 -22.57
#